data_dbca4065b25bf663ee7e5614f0e98769
#
_entry.id   dbca4065b25bf663ee7e5614f0e98769
#
_cell.length_a   1.000
_cell.length_b   1.000
_cell.length_c   1.000
_cell.angle_alpha   90.00
_cell.angle_beta   90.00
_cell.angle_gamma   90.00
#
_symmetry.space_group_name_H-M   'P 1'
#
loop_
_entity.id
_entity.type
_entity.pdbx_description
1 polymer ?
#
loop_
_entity_poly.entity_id
_entity_poly.type
_entity_poly.pdbx_seq_one_letter_code
_entity_poly.pdbx_strand_id
1 'polypeptide(L)'
;MLVNRRLSERRLCRRLAKIQFGASSLPRDCTITDVSDSGVKVICENLDIPAEFTIIMSEGRPRQCRLAWRIGCEFGAQFVD
;
A
#
# COMPACT_ATOMS: atom_id res chain seq x y z
N MET A 1 -30.94 3.40 3.28
CA MET A 1 -30.35 3.33 3.12
C MET A 1 -29.59 2.88 2.80
N LEU A 2 -29.18 2.90 2.44
CA LEU A 2 -28.38 2.48 2.08
C LEU A 2 -27.47 2.11 2.40
N VAL A 3 -27.37 1.60 2.76
CA VAL A 3 -26.36 1.33 3.12
C VAL A 3 -25.44 0.74 2.30
N ASN A 4 -24.33 0.86 2.42
CA ASN A 4 -23.42 0.43 1.70
C ASN A 4 -22.74 -0.67 2.21
N ARG A 5 -23.00 -1.82 1.84
CA ARG A 5 -22.42 -2.90 2.40
C ARG A 5 -21.12 -3.12 1.99
N ARG A 6 -20.64 -2.57 0.97
CA ARG A 6 -19.36 -2.74 0.58
C ARG A 6 -18.44 -2.29 1.55
N LEU A 7 -18.77 -1.40 2.35
CA LEU A 7 -17.88 -0.92 3.33
C LEU A 7 -17.52 -1.93 4.33
N SER A 8 -18.25 -2.98 4.46
CA SER A 8 -17.89 -3.97 5.43
C SER A 8 -16.75 -4.82 4.93
N GLU A 9 -16.45 -4.80 3.65
CA GLU A 9 -15.39 -5.58 3.14
C GLU A 9 -14.16 -4.81 2.90
N ARG A 10 -14.23 -3.52 2.76
CA ARG A 10 -13.10 -2.74 2.50
C ARG A 10 -13.10 -1.59 3.37
N ARG A 11 -12.04 -1.33 4.08
CA ARG A 11 -11.97 -0.27 4.98
C ARG A 11 -11.20 0.80 4.42
N LEU A 12 -11.76 1.96 4.28
CA LEU A 12 -11.01 3.13 3.90
C LEU A 12 -10.26 3.59 5.11
N CYS A 13 -8.99 3.79 4.97
CA CYS A 13 -8.18 4.21 6.11
C CYS A 13 -7.12 5.18 5.61
N ARG A 14 -6.49 5.86 6.52
CA ARG A 14 -5.35 6.67 6.22
C ARG A 14 -4.35 6.33 7.25
N ARG A 15 -3.33 5.58 6.86
CA ARG A 15 -2.31 5.17 7.77
C ARG A 15 -0.99 5.52 7.21
N LEU A 16 -0.12 6.02 8.04
CA LEU A 16 1.24 6.28 7.62
C LEU A 16 1.98 4.96 7.59
N ALA A 17 2.78 4.79 6.58
CA ALA A 17 3.57 3.58 6.43
C ALA A 17 4.87 3.95 5.75
N LYS A 18 5.76 2.99 5.57
CA LYS A 18 7.00 3.20 4.86
C LYS A 18 7.07 2.24 3.70
N ILE A 19 7.68 2.68 2.63
CA ILE A 19 7.87 1.83 1.48
C ILE A 19 9.36 1.72 1.24
N GLN A 20 9.84 0.53 1.00
CA GLN A 20 11.26 0.29 0.78
C GLN A 20 11.48 -0.45 -0.52
N PHE A 21 12.39 0.07 -1.36
CA PHE A 21 12.58 -0.45 -2.69
C PHE A 21 13.82 -1.31 -2.77
N GLY A 22 14.03 -2.17 -1.94
CA GLY A 22 15.21 -3.02 -1.96
C GLY A 22 15.98 -2.88 -0.67
N ALA A 23 16.86 -3.80 -0.43
CA ALA A 23 17.54 -3.89 0.85
C ALA A 23 18.44 -2.70 1.13
N SER A 24 18.97 -2.08 0.10
CA SER A 24 19.89 -0.98 0.34
C SER A 24 19.24 0.38 0.29
N SER A 25 17.95 0.44 0.04
CA SER A 25 17.26 1.72 0.00
C SER A 25 16.78 2.12 1.36
N LEU A 26 16.69 3.41 1.60
CA LEU A 26 16.11 3.88 2.83
C LEU A 26 14.59 3.88 2.68
N PRO A 27 13.86 3.50 3.71
CA PRO A 27 12.41 3.55 3.65
C PRO A 27 11.92 4.98 3.47
N ARG A 28 10.83 5.12 2.73
CA ARG A 28 10.23 6.42 2.49
C ARG A 28 8.82 6.43 2.97
N ASP A 29 8.35 7.59 3.39
CA ASP A 29 7.00 7.71 3.92
C ASP A 29 5.98 7.57 2.81
N CYS A 30 4.88 6.94 3.13
CA CYS A 30 3.75 6.86 2.22
C CYS A 30 2.47 6.76 3.05
N THR A 31 1.33 6.89 2.41
CA THR A 31 0.05 6.82 3.08
C THR A 31 -0.78 5.68 2.48
N ILE A 32 -1.26 4.80 3.32
CA ILE A 32 -2.11 3.72 2.88
C ILE A 32 -3.54 4.19 3.00
N THR A 33 -4.28 4.12 1.92
CA THR A 33 -5.66 4.57 1.89
C THR A 33 -6.67 3.42 1.86
N ASP A 34 -6.21 2.23 1.57
CA ASP A 34 -7.11 1.09 1.51
C ASP A 34 -6.26 -0.15 1.72
N VAL A 35 -6.76 -1.10 2.48
CA VAL A 35 -6.02 -2.34 2.71
C VAL A 35 -7.02 -3.49 2.75
N SER A 36 -6.62 -4.62 2.20
CA SER A 36 -7.45 -5.80 2.21
C SER A 36 -6.55 -7.00 2.49
N ASP A 37 -7.10 -8.17 2.46
CA ASP A 37 -6.30 -9.38 2.70
C ASP A 37 -5.28 -9.59 1.59
N SER A 38 -5.56 -9.13 0.40
CA SER A 38 -4.70 -9.43 -0.74
C SER A 38 -3.84 -8.28 -1.19
N GLY A 39 -4.09 -7.09 -0.72
CA GLY A 39 -3.30 -5.97 -1.22
C GLY A 39 -3.58 -4.66 -0.53
N VAL A 40 -3.01 -3.62 -1.09
CA VAL A 40 -3.04 -2.31 -0.47
C VAL A 40 -3.08 -1.23 -1.55
N LYS A 41 -3.72 -0.11 -1.23
CA LYS A 41 -3.71 1.05 -2.10
C LYS A 41 -2.95 2.15 -1.38
N VAL A 42 -2.04 2.79 -2.04
CA VAL A 42 -1.08 3.70 -1.44
C VAL A 42 -0.96 4.99 -2.22
N ILE A 43 -0.75 6.07 -1.52
CA ILE A 43 -0.44 7.35 -2.12
C ILE A 43 0.98 7.69 -1.72
N CYS A 44 1.81 7.98 -2.71
CA CYS A 44 3.19 8.25 -2.45
C CYS A 44 3.70 9.19 -3.53
N GLU A 45 4.21 10.33 -3.14
CA GLU A 45 4.55 11.36 -4.09
C GLU A 45 5.86 11.16 -4.77
N ASN A 46 5.89 11.48 -6.07
CA ASN A 46 7.14 11.56 -6.79
C ASN A 46 8.09 10.40 -6.67
N LEU A 47 7.60 9.21 -6.69
CA LEU A 47 8.47 8.08 -6.61
C LEU A 47 8.31 7.20 -7.82
N ASP A 48 9.40 6.65 -8.28
CA ASP A 48 9.37 5.65 -9.30
C ASP A 48 9.22 4.34 -8.54
N ILE A 49 8.10 3.70 -8.70
CA ILE A 49 7.81 2.49 -7.94
C ILE A 49 8.25 1.28 -8.74
N PRO A 50 9.14 0.46 -8.21
CA PRO A 50 9.57 -0.73 -8.94
C PRO A 50 8.46 -1.79 -8.91
N ALA A 51 8.65 -2.85 -9.67
CA ALA A 51 7.65 -3.90 -9.75
C ALA A 51 7.43 -4.59 -8.41
N GLU A 52 8.46 -4.67 -7.59
CA GLU A 52 8.35 -5.30 -6.28
C GLU A 52 8.97 -4.42 -5.22
N PHE A 53 8.39 -4.41 -4.05
CA PHE A 53 8.86 -3.56 -2.96
C PHE A 53 8.30 -4.09 -1.65
N THR A 54 8.71 -3.48 -0.56
CA THR A 54 8.26 -3.86 0.77
C THR A 54 7.47 -2.72 1.37
N ILE A 55 6.34 -3.03 1.97
CA ILE A 55 5.58 -2.05 2.73
C ILE A 55 5.75 -2.36 4.20
N ILE A 56 6.10 -1.36 4.98
CA ILE A 56 6.30 -1.50 6.41
C ILE A 56 5.24 -0.66 7.10
N MET A 57 4.29 -1.32 7.71
CA MET A 57 3.22 -0.65 8.43
C MET A 57 3.61 -0.44 9.87
N SER A 58 2.95 0.47 10.55
CA SER A 58 3.29 0.77 11.93
C SER A 58 3.02 -0.43 12.82
N GLU A 59 2.14 -1.32 12.41
CA GLU A 59 1.89 -2.48 13.19
C GLU A 59 2.17 -3.67 12.34
N GLY A 60 2.66 -4.69 12.82
CA GLY A 60 2.89 -5.92 12.10
C GLY A 60 4.25 -5.92 11.42
N ARG A 61 4.47 -6.91 10.60
CA ARG A 61 5.75 -7.07 9.98
C ARG A 61 5.73 -6.56 8.56
N PRO A 62 6.90 -6.33 8.00
CA PRO A 62 6.99 -5.88 6.63
C PRO A 62 6.35 -6.88 5.69
N ARG A 63 5.72 -6.41 4.65
CA ARG A 63 5.05 -7.24 3.66
C ARG A 63 5.66 -7.01 2.29
N GLN A 64 5.92 -8.10 1.60
CA GLN A 64 6.43 -8.00 0.24
C GLN A 64 5.27 -7.77 -0.69
N CYS A 65 5.42 -6.86 -1.62
CA CYS A 65 4.35 -6.45 -2.51
C CYS A 65 4.78 -6.43 -3.96
N ARG A 66 3.82 -6.59 -4.85
CA ARG A 66 4.05 -6.46 -6.26
C ARG A 66 3.11 -5.38 -6.79
N LEU A 67 3.64 -4.46 -7.56
CA LEU A 67 2.85 -3.38 -8.13
C LEU A 67 1.82 -3.92 -9.09
N ALA A 68 0.58 -3.55 -8.91
CA ALA A 68 -0.51 -3.97 -9.77
C ALA A 68 -0.90 -2.89 -10.76
N TRP A 69 -0.95 -1.64 -10.31
CA TRP A 69 -1.30 -0.53 -11.17
C TRP A 69 -0.82 0.76 -10.54
N ARG A 70 -0.71 1.79 -11.35
CA ARG A 70 -0.31 3.09 -10.86
C ARG A 70 -0.96 4.18 -11.68
N ILE A 71 -1.50 5.19 -11.02
CA ILE A 71 -2.07 6.33 -11.67
C ILE A 71 -1.62 7.54 -10.87
N GLY A 72 -0.74 8.34 -11.45
CA GLY A 72 -0.24 9.52 -10.75
C GLY A 72 0.51 9.15 -9.49
N CYS A 73 0.09 9.69 -8.37
CA CYS A 73 0.71 9.43 -7.08
C CYS A 73 0.07 8.26 -6.35
N GLU A 74 -0.92 7.63 -6.94
CA GLU A 74 -1.61 6.54 -6.29
C GLU A 74 -1.28 5.22 -6.96
N PHE A 75 -1.10 4.18 -6.21
CA PHE A 75 -0.86 2.88 -6.80
C PHE A 75 -1.47 1.79 -5.96
N GLY A 76 -1.69 0.65 -6.58
CA GLY A 76 -2.18 -0.52 -5.90
C GLY A 76 -1.18 -1.63 -6.01
N ALA A 77 -1.05 -2.41 -4.96
CA ALA A 77 -0.11 -3.50 -4.93
C ALA A 77 -0.73 -4.73 -4.30
N GLN A 78 -0.24 -5.88 -4.70
CA GLN A 78 -0.70 -7.14 -4.14
C GLN A 78 0.37 -7.66 -3.21
N PHE A 79 -0.06 -8.26 -2.11
CA PHE A 79 0.88 -8.90 -1.19
C PHE A 79 1.31 -10.22 -1.83
N VAL A 80 2.59 -10.47 -1.81
CA VAL A 80 3.13 -11.68 -2.42
C VAL A 80 3.99 -12.51 -1.45
N ASP A 81 3.88 -12.21 -0.18
CA ASP A 81 4.65 -13.00 0.82
C ASP A 81 3.83 -14.11 1.47
#